data_c4661a2e8f0e03202f1490616513e5fa
#
_entry.id   c4661a2e8f0e03202f1490616513e5fa
#
_cell.length_a   1.000
_cell.length_b   1.000
_cell.length_c   1.000
_cell.angle_alpha   90.00
_cell.angle_beta   90.00
_cell.angle_gamma   90.00
#
_symmetry.space_group_name_H-M   'P 1'
#
loop_
_entity.id
_entity.type
_entity.pdbx_description
1 polymer ?
#
loop_
_entity_poly.entity_id
_entity_poly.type
_entity_poly.pdbx_seq_one_letter_code
_entity_poly.pdbx_strand_id
1 'polypeptide(L)'
;MKIKTELYNDHFQNYKRYNIPRAQLVIADIPYNLGKNAYGSSTEWYVGGENKNGESDKAGKSFFKTDENFNIAEYMHFCSKLLKKEPKQKNEAPAMIVFCSFQQMPMIIDYGKKYGFENSYPIHFIKNTSPQVLKANMKIVGATEHAVVLYRDKLPKFRNGVKKDENGKNVRGSGKMIKNWFEWSKDSKNEYPKIHPTQKPVSVLKTLIEIFTDEGDVVIDPCAGSGTTLRAAYELNRNSFGFEIEKEFYKKSKNMMLNIENIRKENQLDLSEFL
;
A
#
# COMPACT_ATOMS: atom_id res chain seq x y z
N MET A 1 19.11 -13.40 -9.41
CA MET A 1 19.21 -13.16 -7.96
C MET A 1 17.98 -13.79 -7.30
N LYS A 2 18.12 -14.52 -6.17
CA LYS A 2 16.95 -15.13 -5.50
C LYS A 2 16.20 -14.04 -4.74
N ILE A 3 14.97 -13.73 -5.15
CA ILE A 3 14.12 -12.75 -4.47
C ILE A 3 13.61 -13.32 -3.15
N LYS A 4 13.68 -12.52 -2.11
CA LYS A 4 13.25 -12.85 -0.75
C LYS A 4 11.93 -12.15 -0.44
N THR A 5 10.92 -12.93 -0.03
CA THR A 5 9.61 -12.43 0.39
C THR A 5 9.28 -13.04 1.74
N GLU A 6 9.18 -12.22 2.77
CA GLU A 6 8.91 -12.67 4.13
C GLU A 6 7.76 -11.88 4.76
N LEU A 7 6.80 -12.61 5.31
CA LEU A 7 5.72 -12.06 6.11
C LEU A 7 5.84 -12.60 7.54
N TYR A 8 5.79 -11.72 8.52
CA TYR A 8 5.91 -12.03 9.95
C TYR A 8 4.56 -11.86 10.64
N ASN A 9 4.18 -12.86 11.47
CA ASN A 9 3.02 -12.71 12.34
C ASN A 9 3.45 -12.01 13.63
N ASP A 10 3.65 -10.73 13.55
CA ASP A 10 4.11 -9.90 14.67
C ASP A 10 3.73 -8.43 14.43
N HIS A 11 3.87 -7.60 15.45
CA HIS A 11 3.75 -6.16 15.33
C HIS A 11 5.05 -5.57 14.75
N PHE A 12 4.95 -4.60 13.85
CA PHE A 12 6.11 -3.98 13.19
C PHE A 12 7.11 -3.36 14.20
N GLN A 13 6.69 -2.97 15.39
CA GLN A 13 7.57 -2.48 16.45
C GLN A 13 8.64 -3.50 16.87
N ASN A 14 8.34 -4.78 16.68
CA ASN A 14 9.24 -5.87 17.01
C ASN A 14 10.28 -6.15 15.90
N TYR A 15 10.41 -5.27 14.91
CA TYR A 15 11.29 -5.45 13.74
C TYR A 15 12.72 -5.80 14.06
N LYS A 16 13.23 -5.42 15.24
CA LYS A 16 14.58 -5.74 15.68
C LYS A 16 14.83 -7.24 15.90
N ARG A 17 13.76 -8.04 16.03
CA ARG A 17 13.85 -9.51 16.12
C ARG A 17 14.17 -10.17 14.79
N TYR A 18 14.02 -9.41 13.71
CA TYR A 18 14.14 -9.91 12.34
C TYR A 18 15.29 -9.21 11.63
N ASN A 19 16.03 -9.96 10.84
CA ASN A 19 17.14 -9.40 10.05
C ASN A 19 16.60 -8.79 8.74
N ILE A 20 15.95 -7.64 8.85
CA ILE A 20 15.33 -6.94 7.71
C ILE A 20 16.30 -5.89 7.16
N PRO A 21 16.65 -5.97 5.87
CA PRO A 21 17.50 -4.96 5.24
C PRO A 21 16.72 -3.64 5.10
N ARG A 22 17.45 -2.53 4.99
CA ARG A 22 16.82 -1.22 4.80
C ARG A 22 16.13 -1.12 3.45
N ALA A 23 14.92 -0.56 3.47
CA ALA A 23 14.04 -0.43 2.32
C ALA A 23 14.38 0.76 1.43
N GLN A 24 14.18 0.59 0.14
CA GLN A 24 14.06 1.68 -0.84
C GLN A 24 12.67 2.31 -0.74
N LEU A 25 11.66 1.50 -0.50
CA LEU A 25 10.27 1.93 -0.38
C LEU A 25 9.63 1.28 0.86
N VAL A 26 9.02 2.10 1.72
CA VAL A 26 7.99 1.63 2.66
C VAL A 26 6.64 2.02 2.07
N ILE A 27 5.74 1.06 1.94
CA ILE A 27 4.39 1.29 1.44
C ILE A 27 3.40 0.56 2.36
N ALA A 28 2.43 1.26 2.89
CA ALA A 28 1.50 0.70 3.87
C ALA A 28 0.10 1.28 3.72
N ASP A 29 -0.87 0.40 3.89
CA ASP A 29 -2.27 0.76 4.12
C ASP A 29 -2.50 0.74 5.64
N ILE A 30 -2.30 1.89 6.28
CA ILE A 30 -2.43 1.98 7.73
C ILE A 30 -3.89 1.91 8.17
N PRO A 31 -4.19 1.44 9.39
CA PRO A 31 -5.54 1.55 9.97
C PRO A 31 -6.05 2.99 9.96
N TYR A 32 -7.28 3.19 9.46
CA TYR A 32 -7.86 4.53 9.32
C TYR A 32 -8.45 5.06 10.61
N ASN A 33 -8.43 4.25 11.67
CA ASN A 33 -9.02 4.57 12.98
C ASN A 33 -10.50 4.98 12.89
N LEU A 34 -11.23 4.37 11.95
CA LEU A 34 -12.64 4.68 11.71
C LEU A 34 -13.55 4.00 12.74
N GLY A 35 -13.07 2.93 13.37
CA GLY A 35 -13.82 2.17 14.36
C GLY A 35 -15.20 1.74 13.82
N LYS A 36 -16.25 2.01 14.58
CA LYS A 36 -17.63 1.68 14.20
C LYS A 36 -18.16 2.43 12.98
N ASN A 37 -17.48 3.48 12.54
CA ASN A 37 -17.84 4.26 11.35
C ASN A 37 -17.29 3.68 10.04
N ALA A 38 -16.58 2.58 10.11
CA ALA A 38 -15.88 1.97 8.99
C ALA A 38 -16.78 1.64 7.78
N TYR A 39 -18.04 1.29 8.02
CA TYR A 39 -19.02 1.00 6.98
C TYR A 39 -19.90 2.20 6.59
N GLY A 40 -19.59 3.40 7.08
CA GLY A 40 -20.27 4.63 6.69
C GLY A 40 -21.73 4.73 7.16
N SER A 41 -22.13 3.86 8.03
CA SER A 41 -23.50 3.76 8.52
C SER A 41 -23.60 4.38 9.92
N SER A 42 -24.09 5.62 9.99
CA SER A 42 -24.73 6.03 11.24
C SER A 42 -26.05 5.26 11.35
N THR A 43 -26.36 4.77 12.54
CA THR A 43 -27.67 4.17 12.87
C THR A 43 -28.83 5.09 12.48
N GLU A 44 -28.65 6.40 12.52
CA GLU A 44 -29.63 7.41 12.10
C GLU A 44 -30.00 7.32 10.62
N TRP A 45 -29.06 6.90 9.76
CA TRP A 45 -29.37 6.75 8.35
C TRP A 45 -30.29 5.56 8.05
N TYR A 46 -30.19 4.51 8.87
CA TYR A 46 -31.00 3.31 8.71
C TYR A 46 -32.37 3.41 9.43
N VAL A 47 -32.46 4.15 10.51
CA VAL A 47 -33.65 4.26 11.35
C VAL A 47 -34.72 5.23 10.80
N GLY A 48 -34.43 6.00 9.76
CA GLY A 48 -35.38 6.93 9.15
C GLY A 48 -35.33 7.01 7.65
N GLY A 49 -34.44 6.25 7.00
CA GLY A 49 -34.16 6.36 5.58
C GLY A 49 -35.01 5.44 4.70
N GLU A 50 -34.91 5.65 3.39
CA GLU A 50 -35.59 4.90 2.33
C GLU A 50 -35.24 3.40 2.28
N ASN A 51 -34.23 2.94 3.06
CA ASN A 51 -33.76 1.57 3.09
C ASN A 51 -34.15 0.83 4.39
N LYS A 52 -35.43 0.76 4.68
CA LYS A 52 -35.96 0.01 5.83
C LYS A 52 -35.60 -1.49 5.85
N ASN A 53 -35.14 -2.03 4.72
CA ASN A 53 -34.78 -3.46 4.53
C ASN A 53 -33.29 -3.67 4.25
N GLY A 54 -32.45 -2.69 4.40
CA GLY A 54 -31.06 -2.73 3.90
C GLY A 54 -29.97 -2.56 4.95
N GLU A 55 -30.24 -2.78 6.21
CA GLU A 55 -29.17 -2.82 7.22
C GLU A 55 -28.25 -4.00 6.90
N SER A 56 -27.04 -3.67 6.47
CA SER A 56 -25.98 -4.67 6.43
C SER A 56 -25.71 -5.12 7.87
N ASP A 57 -25.59 -6.43 8.13
CA ASP A 57 -25.12 -6.99 9.40
C ASP A 57 -23.78 -6.40 9.88
N LYS A 58 -23.15 -5.59 9.03
CA LYS A 58 -21.88 -4.90 9.26
C LYS A 58 -22.06 -3.47 9.77
N ALA A 59 -23.27 -2.90 9.76
CA ALA A 59 -23.52 -1.57 10.26
C ALA A 59 -23.12 -1.45 11.74
N GLY A 60 -22.39 -0.38 12.08
CA GLY A 60 -21.87 -0.17 13.43
C GLY A 60 -20.75 -1.10 13.87
N LYS A 61 -20.18 -1.90 12.96
CA LYS A 61 -18.99 -2.72 13.22
C LYS A 61 -17.75 -2.08 12.60
N SER A 62 -16.60 -2.26 13.25
CA SER A 62 -15.29 -1.92 12.65
C SER A 62 -14.92 -2.93 11.57
N PHE A 63 -14.05 -2.57 10.64
CA PHE A 63 -13.52 -3.50 9.63
C PHE A 63 -12.76 -4.66 10.30
N PHE A 64 -12.02 -4.35 11.34
CA PHE A 64 -11.25 -5.30 12.16
C PHE A 64 -10.96 -4.68 13.51
N LYS A 65 -10.61 -5.50 14.49
CA LYS A 65 -10.37 -5.08 15.89
C LYS A 65 -9.22 -4.08 16.04
N THR A 66 -8.29 -4.06 15.08
CA THR A 66 -7.09 -3.22 15.08
C THR A 66 -7.26 -1.88 14.37
N ASP A 67 -8.46 -1.58 13.85
CA ASP A 67 -8.77 -0.27 13.22
C ASP A 67 -9.04 0.84 14.27
N GLU A 68 -8.56 0.64 15.48
CA GLU A 68 -8.61 1.58 16.58
C GLU A 68 -7.22 1.72 17.19
N ASN A 69 -6.84 2.94 17.58
CA ASN A 69 -5.60 3.23 18.30
C ASN A 69 -4.28 2.98 17.55
N PHE A 70 -4.29 3.02 16.21
CA PHE A 70 -3.03 2.97 15.46
C PHE A 70 -2.14 4.16 15.81
N ASN A 71 -0.91 3.88 16.27
CA ASN A 71 0.02 4.91 16.72
C ASN A 71 0.94 5.37 15.57
N ILE A 72 0.63 6.55 15.02
CA ILE A 72 1.38 7.13 13.91
C ILE A 72 2.83 7.48 14.30
N ALA A 73 3.10 7.86 15.56
CA ALA A 73 4.46 8.16 15.98
C ALA A 73 5.36 6.91 15.95
N GLU A 74 4.85 5.78 16.41
CA GLU A 74 5.56 4.50 16.35
C GLU A 74 5.79 4.02 14.91
N TYR A 75 4.78 4.20 14.06
CA TYR A 75 4.89 3.93 12.63
C TYR A 75 5.99 4.78 11.97
N MET A 76 6.01 6.10 12.23
CA MET A 76 7.04 6.99 11.69
C MET A 76 8.42 6.64 12.23
N HIS A 77 8.52 6.28 13.52
CA HIS A 77 9.77 5.79 14.09
C HIS A 77 10.28 4.55 13.35
N PHE A 78 9.43 3.55 13.16
CA PHE A 78 9.76 2.34 12.39
C PHE A 78 10.26 2.68 11.00
N CYS A 79 9.52 3.49 10.25
CA CYS A 79 9.87 3.91 8.89
C CYS A 79 11.21 4.66 8.85
N SER A 80 11.45 5.56 9.80
CA SER A 80 12.71 6.33 9.87
C SER A 80 13.93 5.43 10.09
N LYS A 81 13.76 4.29 10.79
CA LYS A 81 14.83 3.32 11.07
C LYS A 81 15.07 2.35 9.92
N LEU A 82 14.00 1.93 9.23
CA LEU A 82 14.11 0.91 8.19
C LEU A 82 14.24 1.45 6.78
N LEU A 83 13.97 2.71 6.50
CA LEU A 83 14.33 3.31 5.22
C LEU A 83 15.85 3.46 5.07
N LYS A 84 16.36 3.26 3.86
CA LYS A 84 17.75 3.55 3.50
C LYS A 84 18.11 4.98 3.90
N LYS A 85 19.38 5.23 4.17
CA LYS A 85 19.91 6.58 4.24
C LYS A 85 19.88 7.21 2.85
N GLU A 86 19.82 8.53 2.80
CA GLU A 86 19.86 9.21 1.51
C GLU A 86 21.22 9.00 0.83
N PRO A 87 21.21 8.56 -0.44
CA PRO A 87 22.43 8.34 -1.19
C PRO A 87 23.06 9.69 -1.61
N LYS A 88 24.34 9.65 -2.01
CA LYS A 88 24.98 10.84 -2.61
C LYS A 88 24.36 11.19 -3.97
N GLN A 89 23.92 10.19 -4.71
CA GLN A 89 23.30 10.34 -6.03
C GLN A 89 21.95 11.03 -5.94
N LYS A 90 21.68 11.92 -6.91
CA LYS A 90 20.39 12.60 -7.05
C LYS A 90 19.32 11.63 -7.55
N ASN A 91 18.06 11.82 -7.15
CA ASN A 91 16.90 11.05 -7.61
C ASN A 91 17.01 9.54 -7.31
N GLU A 92 17.69 9.18 -6.23
CA GLU A 92 17.85 7.78 -5.80
C GLU A 92 17.48 7.61 -4.30
N ALA A 93 16.95 8.65 -3.67
CA ALA A 93 16.56 8.58 -2.26
C ALA A 93 15.40 7.59 -2.04
N PRO A 94 15.28 7.02 -0.85
CA PRO A 94 14.13 6.21 -0.49
C PRO A 94 12.90 7.08 -0.25
N ALA A 95 11.71 6.45 -0.37
CA ALA A 95 10.43 7.08 -0.09
C ALA A 95 9.54 6.22 0.80
N MET A 96 8.52 6.85 1.33
CA MET A 96 7.43 6.21 2.05
C MET A 96 6.10 6.60 1.39
N ILE A 97 5.21 5.63 1.18
CA ILE A 97 3.85 5.84 0.69
C ILE A 97 2.89 5.32 1.74
N VAL A 98 2.03 6.19 2.24
CA VAL A 98 1.09 5.87 3.31
C VAL A 98 -0.33 6.07 2.79
N PHE A 99 -1.05 4.96 2.57
CA PHE A 99 -2.49 5.03 2.35
C PHE A 99 -3.17 5.39 3.67
N CYS A 100 -4.07 6.35 3.61
CA CYS A 100 -4.72 6.91 4.79
C CYS A 100 -6.05 7.55 4.45
N SER A 101 -6.89 7.80 5.45
CA SER A 101 -8.06 8.63 5.30
C SER A 101 -7.68 10.10 5.06
N PHE A 102 -8.59 10.86 4.44
CA PHE A 102 -8.41 12.31 4.27
C PHE A 102 -8.13 13.02 5.60
N GLN A 103 -8.82 12.60 6.67
CA GLN A 103 -8.68 13.20 8.01
C GLN A 103 -7.32 12.91 8.65
N GLN A 104 -6.69 11.77 8.31
CA GLN A 104 -5.36 11.42 8.84
C GLN A 104 -4.22 12.13 8.11
N MET A 105 -4.43 12.59 6.89
CA MET A 105 -3.37 13.13 6.03
C MET A 105 -2.57 14.27 6.68
N PRO A 106 -3.18 15.31 7.30
CA PRO A 106 -2.43 16.38 7.97
C PRO A 106 -1.55 15.83 9.10
N MET A 107 -2.09 14.93 9.92
CA MET A 107 -1.36 14.33 11.03
C MET A 107 -0.16 13.49 10.53
N ILE A 108 -0.31 12.73 9.44
CA ILE A 108 0.76 11.96 8.83
C ILE A 108 1.88 12.89 8.36
N ILE A 109 1.55 14.00 7.73
CA ILE A 109 2.53 14.99 7.26
C ILE A 109 3.27 15.61 8.45
N ASP A 110 2.55 16.01 9.48
CA ASP A 110 3.14 16.65 10.67
C ASP A 110 4.05 15.68 11.44
N TYR A 111 3.62 14.43 11.64
CA TYR A 111 4.50 13.43 12.23
C TYR A 111 5.66 13.07 11.32
N GLY A 112 5.46 13.03 10.01
CA GLY A 112 6.54 12.83 9.04
C GLY A 112 7.66 13.85 9.25
N LYS A 113 7.34 15.13 9.33
CA LYS A 113 8.31 16.20 9.59
C LYS A 113 9.09 16.00 10.89
N LYS A 114 8.42 15.61 11.99
CA LYS A 114 9.07 15.31 13.28
C LYS A 114 10.11 14.18 13.18
N TYR A 115 9.98 13.31 12.19
CA TYR A 115 10.91 12.21 11.93
C TYR A 115 11.85 12.46 10.74
N GLY A 116 11.93 13.71 10.26
CA GLY A 116 12.85 14.14 9.22
C GLY A 116 12.38 13.89 7.79
N PHE A 117 11.07 13.68 7.57
CA PHE A 117 10.46 13.61 6.25
C PHE A 117 9.87 15.00 5.91
N GLU A 118 10.72 15.91 5.47
CA GLU A 118 10.37 17.33 5.28
C GLU A 118 9.44 17.55 4.08
N ASN A 119 9.49 16.65 3.12
CA ASN A 119 8.78 16.80 1.86
C ASN A 119 7.65 15.77 1.71
N SER A 120 6.52 16.22 1.18
CA SER A 120 5.38 15.35 0.92
C SER A 120 4.54 15.85 -0.25
N TYR A 121 3.81 14.91 -0.88
CA TYR A 121 2.74 15.22 -1.82
C TYR A 121 1.67 14.12 -1.82
N PRO A 122 0.40 14.45 -2.16
CA PRO A 122 -0.67 13.48 -2.18
C PRO A 122 -0.70 12.68 -3.48
N ILE A 123 -1.14 11.43 -3.36
CA ILE A 123 -1.60 10.60 -4.47
C ILE A 123 -3.08 10.28 -4.24
N HIS A 124 -3.86 10.30 -5.32
CA HIS A 124 -5.27 9.98 -5.32
C HIS A 124 -5.54 8.77 -6.21
N PHE A 125 -6.45 7.92 -5.77
CA PHE A 125 -6.89 6.77 -6.55
C PHE A 125 -8.37 6.92 -6.84
N ILE A 126 -8.74 6.89 -8.11
CA ILE A 126 -10.12 7.06 -8.58
C ILE A 126 -10.70 5.68 -8.82
N LYS A 127 -11.71 5.32 -8.04
CA LYS A 127 -12.41 4.04 -8.15
C LYS A 127 -13.45 4.09 -9.27
N ASN A 128 -13.46 3.08 -10.10
CA ASN A 128 -14.53 2.87 -11.09
C ASN A 128 -15.85 2.39 -10.46
N THR A 129 -15.79 1.87 -9.22
CA THR A 129 -16.96 1.51 -8.42
C THR A 129 -16.78 2.04 -7.01
N SER A 130 -17.83 2.61 -6.43
CA SER A 130 -17.78 3.15 -5.07
C SER A 130 -18.88 2.57 -4.20
N PRO A 131 -18.56 1.60 -3.34
CA PRO A 131 -19.53 1.03 -2.42
C PRO A 131 -19.73 1.87 -1.15
N GLN A 132 -18.89 2.88 -0.91
CA GLN A 132 -18.92 3.64 0.34
C GLN A 132 -19.77 4.88 0.20
N VAL A 133 -20.82 4.97 1.01
CA VAL A 133 -21.65 6.18 1.12
C VAL A 133 -20.97 7.13 2.11
N LEU A 134 -20.60 8.33 1.68
CA LEU A 134 -20.03 9.38 2.52
C LEU A 134 -21.11 10.22 3.21
N LYS A 135 -22.15 10.58 2.47
CA LYS A 135 -23.29 11.36 2.96
C LYS A 135 -24.56 10.88 2.29
N ALA A 136 -25.32 10.05 3.00
CA ALA A 136 -26.53 9.42 2.47
C ALA A 136 -27.59 10.41 2.00
N ASN A 137 -27.95 11.38 2.87
CA ASN A 137 -28.98 12.38 2.56
C ASN A 137 -28.62 13.24 1.34
N MET A 138 -27.34 13.36 1.01
CA MET A 138 -26.86 14.12 -0.16
C MET A 138 -26.55 13.19 -1.35
N LYS A 139 -26.74 11.88 -1.20
CA LYS A 139 -26.40 10.86 -2.22
C LYS A 139 -24.93 10.92 -2.68
N ILE A 140 -24.01 11.32 -1.79
CA ILE A 140 -22.57 11.39 -2.07
C ILE A 140 -21.90 10.06 -1.72
N VAL A 141 -21.17 9.51 -2.70
CA VAL A 141 -20.39 8.27 -2.55
C VAL A 141 -18.90 8.54 -2.62
N GLY A 142 -18.12 7.77 -1.83
CA GLY A 142 -16.66 7.87 -1.80
C GLY A 142 -16.04 7.15 -3.00
N ALA A 143 -15.68 7.88 -4.03
CA ALA A 143 -15.06 7.35 -5.25
C ALA A 143 -13.53 7.47 -5.25
N THR A 144 -12.93 7.93 -4.15
CA THR A 144 -11.49 8.13 -4.06
C THR A 144 -10.88 7.43 -2.85
N GLU A 145 -9.63 7.00 -3.01
CA GLU A 145 -8.71 6.66 -1.92
C GLU A 145 -7.53 7.63 -1.98
N HIS A 146 -6.82 7.76 -0.86
CA HIS A 146 -5.73 8.71 -0.74
C HIS A 146 -4.48 8.05 -0.21
N ALA A 147 -3.33 8.53 -0.65
CA ALA A 147 -2.05 8.23 -0.04
C ALA A 147 -1.19 9.49 0.01
N VAL A 148 -0.23 9.51 0.92
CA VAL A 148 0.80 10.55 1.01
C VAL A 148 2.14 9.93 0.72
N VAL A 149 2.88 10.52 -0.21
CA VAL A 149 4.30 10.22 -0.40
C VAL A 149 5.09 11.14 0.52
N LEU A 150 6.01 10.57 1.30
CA LEU A 150 6.91 11.32 2.16
C LEU A 150 8.36 10.95 1.86
N TYR A 151 9.23 11.95 1.88
CA TYR A 151 10.67 11.78 1.70
C TYR A 151 11.44 12.86 2.46
N ARG A 152 12.75 12.65 2.64
CA ARG A 152 13.62 13.59 3.37
C ARG A 152 13.97 14.77 2.47
N ASP A 153 15.24 15.14 2.38
CA ASP A 153 15.70 16.30 1.61
C ASP A 153 15.83 16.01 0.12
N LYS A 154 16.37 14.82 -0.22
CA LYS A 154 16.64 14.44 -1.61
C LYS A 154 15.44 13.83 -2.29
N LEU A 155 15.29 14.14 -3.57
CA LEU A 155 14.24 13.56 -4.38
C LEU A 155 14.33 12.03 -4.41
N PRO A 156 13.21 11.35 -4.21
CA PRO A 156 13.15 9.89 -4.23
C PRO A 156 13.47 9.34 -5.62
N LYS A 157 13.85 8.07 -5.64
CA LYS A 157 13.89 7.30 -6.87
C LYS A 157 12.54 7.41 -7.57
N PHE A 158 12.56 7.76 -8.85
CA PHE A 158 11.34 7.94 -9.63
C PHE A 158 11.54 7.48 -11.06
N ARG A 159 10.93 6.35 -11.40
CA ARG A 159 11.05 5.67 -12.70
C ARG A 159 9.84 5.99 -13.57
N ASN A 160 10.01 6.93 -14.47
CA ASN A 160 8.97 7.40 -15.39
C ASN A 160 9.30 7.13 -16.86
N GLY A 161 10.20 6.18 -17.13
CA GLY A 161 10.64 5.82 -18.48
C GLY A 161 11.66 6.76 -19.12
N VAL A 162 12.34 7.59 -18.31
CA VAL A 162 13.46 8.41 -18.80
C VAL A 162 14.59 7.50 -19.26
N LYS A 163 14.98 7.66 -20.53
CA LYS A 163 16.15 6.98 -21.11
C LYS A 163 17.43 7.77 -20.82
N LYS A 164 18.53 7.06 -20.68
CA LYS A 164 19.86 7.66 -20.56
C LYS A 164 20.63 7.38 -21.84
N ASP A 165 21.45 8.36 -22.26
CA ASP A 165 22.40 8.21 -23.36
C ASP A 165 23.65 7.41 -22.91
N GLU A 166 24.58 7.20 -23.82
CA GLU A 166 25.85 6.49 -23.58
C GLU A 166 26.69 7.12 -22.47
N ASN A 167 26.50 8.41 -22.21
CA ASN A 167 27.20 9.18 -21.18
C ASN A 167 26.40 9.26 -19.86
N GLY A 168 25.27 8.54 -19.76
CA GLY A 168 24.41 8.52 -18.58
C GLY A 168 23.55 9.79 -18.40
N LYS A 169 23.47 10.69 -19.42
CA LYS A 169 22.59 11.87 -19.39
C LYS A 169 21.17 11.50 -19.83
N ASN A 170 20.21 12.17 -19.25
CA ASN A 170 18.82 11.98 -19.62
C ASN A 170 18.57 12.43 -21.07
N VAL A 171 18.01 11.56 -21.88
CA VAL A 171 17.59 11.86 -23.26
C VAL A 171 16.37 12.78 -23.19
N ARG A 172 16.47 13.95 -23.82
CA ARG A 172 15.39 14.93 -23.87
C ARG A 172 14.14 14.34 -24.53
N GLY A 173 12.97 14.57 -23.93
CA GLY A 173 11.71 14.05 -24.43
C GLY A 173 11.45 12.56 -24.14
N SER A 174 12.43 11.85 -23.54
CA SER A 174 12.16 10.54 -22.97
C SER A 174 11.58 10.71 -21.56
N GLY A 175 10.74 9.79 -21.14
CA GLY A 175 10.05 9.88 -19.85
C GLY A 175 8.70 10.57 -19.96
N LYS A 176 7.78 10.12 -19.11
CA LYS A 176 6.40 10.59 -19.08
C LYS A 176 6.15 11.44 -17.83
N MET A 177 5.33 12.47 -17.96
CA MET A 177 4.74 13.14 -16.79
C MET A 177 3.73 12.19 -16.16
N ILE A 178 3.98 11.81 -14.92
CA ILE A 178 3.07 10.96 -14.15
C ILE A 178 2.16 11.87 -13.34
N LYS A 179 0.85 11.69 -13.52
CA LYS A 179 -0.15 12.39 -12.72
C LYS A 179 -0.11 11.90 -11.27
N ASN A 180 -0.49 12.73 -10.32
CA ASN A 180 -0.63 12.33 -8.93
C ASN A 180 -1.96 11.62 -8.64
N TRP A 181 -2.60 11.06 -9.66
CA TRP A 181 -3.79 10.23 -9.53
C TRP A 181 -3.69 9.00 -10.43
N PHE A 182 -4.27 7.90 -9.97
CA PHE A 182 -4.31 6.62 -10.66
C PHE A 182 -5.72 6.06 -10.68
N GLU A 183 -6.06 5.34 -11.74
CA GLU A 183 -7.29 4.56 -11.76
C GLU A 183 -7.15 3.35 -10.85
N TRP A 184 -8.24 3.06 -10.14
CA TRP A 184 -8.33 1.91 -9.25
C TRP A 184 -9.36 0.93 -9.78
N SER A 185 -8.89 -0.15 -10.34
CA SER A 185 -9.70 -1.31 -10.68
C SER A 185 -9.46 -2.43 -9.67
N LYS A 186 -10.51 -3.14 -9.33
CA LYS A 186 -10.37 -4.34 -8.49
C LYS A 186 -9.65 -5.42 -9.26
N ASP A 187 -8.76 -6.14 -8.59
CA ASP A 187 -8.14 -7.33 -9.17
C ASP A 187 -9.20 -8.39 -9.49
N SER A 188 -8.94 -9.20 -10.52
CA SER A 188 -9.70 -10.40 -10.81
C SER A 188 -9.53 -11.42 -9.68
N LYS A 189 -10.62 -12.04 -9.24
CA LYS A 189 -10.56 -13.11 -8.22
C LYS A 189 -9.85 -14.38 -8.72
N ASN A 190 -9.78 -14.55 -10.02
CA ASN A 190 -9.05 -15.67 -10.63
C ASN A 190 -7.54 -15.45 -10.60
N GLU A 191 -7.10 -14.19 -10.57
CA GLU A 191 -5.69 -13.82 -10.56
C GLU A 191 -5.15 -13.65 -9.13
N TYR A 192 -5.95 -12.98 -8.28
CA TYR A 192 -5.54 -12.72 -6.89
C TYR A 192 -6.66 -13.04 -5.90
N PRO A 193 -6.39 -13.86 -4.87
CA PRO A 193 -7.39 -14.21 -3.87
C PRO A 193 -7.82 -12.98 -3.07
N LYS A 194 -9.11 -12.84 -2.83
CA LYS A 194 -9.62 -11.81 -1.93
C LYS A 194 -9.60 -12.32 -0.49
N ILE A 195 -8.63 -11.86 0.28
CA ILE A 195 -8.39 -12.27 1.67
C ILE A 195 -8.95 -11.26 2.66
N HIS A 196 -8.75 -9.97 2.38
CA HIS A 196 -9.10 -8.87 3.28
C HIS A 196 -10.22 -8.00 2.68
N PRO A 197 -11.18 -7.50 3.49
CA PRO A 197 -12.29 -6.69 2.97
C PRO A 197 -11.82 -5.39 2.29
N THR A 198 -10.78 -4.75 2.81
CA THR A 198 -10.21 -3.50 2.31
C THR A 198 -8.93 -3.71 1.50
N GLN A 199 -8.71 -4.92 0.98
CA GLN A 199 -7.52 -5.28 0.19
C GLN A 199 -7.26 -4.28 -0.94
N LYS A 200 -6.04 -3.75 -0.99
CA LYS A 200 -5.58 -2.91 -2.09
C LYS A 200 -5.28 -3.77 -3.33
N PRO A 201 -5.62 -3.32 -4.54
CA PRO A 201 -5.30 -4.06 -5.76
C PRO A 201 -3.80 -4.23 -5.97
N VAL A 202 -3.40 -5.45 -6.35
CA VAL A 202 -2.01 -5.76 -6.67
C VAL A 202 -1.53 -4.90 -7.83
N SER A 203 -2.37 -4.65 -8.85
CA SER A 203 -2.07 -3.81 -10.00
C SER A 203 -1.68 -2.38 -9.63
N VAL A 204 -2.42 -1.76 -8.69
CA VAL A 204 -2.11 -0.43 -8.16
C VAL A 204 -0.77 -0.43 -7.43
N LEU A 205 -0.54 -1.43 -6.59
CA LEU A 205 0.70 -1.56 -5.82
C LEU A 205 1.90 -1.81 -6.73
N LYS A 206 1.75 -2.62 -7.79
CA LYS A 206 2.80 -2.81 -8.81
C LYS A 206 3.20 -1.48 -9.45
N THR A 207 2.24 -0.69 -9.89
CA THR A 207 2.50 0.64 -10.48
C THR A 207 3.31 1.54 -9.53
N LEU A 208 2.95 1.59 -8.26
CA LEU A 208 3.69 2.40 -7.28
C LEU A 208 5.09 1.85 -7.03
N ILE A 209 5.23 0.54 -6.88
CA ILE A 209 6.53 -0.11 -6.64
C ILE A 209 7.47 0.11 -7.83
N GLU A 210 6.99 -0.01 -9.07
CA GLU A 210 7.78 0.26 -10.29
C GLU A 210 8.30 1.69 -10.35
N ILE A 211 7.46 2.66 -9.98
CA ILE A 211 7.85 4.08 -9.99
C ILE A 211 8.98 4.35 -8.98
N PHE A 212 8.91 3.79 -7.78
CA PHE A 212 9.79 4.16 -6.67
C PHE A 212 10.96 3.21 -6.41
N THR A 213 11.07 2.12 -7.17
CA THR A 213 12.09 1.09 -6.95
C THR A 213 12.66 0.55 -8.26
N ASP A 214 13.81 -0.12 -8.14
CA ASP A 214 14.37 -0.98 -9.19
C ASP A 214 14.31 -2.45 -8.78
N GLU A 215 14.56 -3.36 -9.72
CA GLU A 215 14.71 -4.79 -9.41
C GLU A 215 15.78 -5.02 -8.36
N GLY A 216 15.53 -5.93 -7.43
CA GLY A 216 16.40 -6.21 -6.30
C GLY A 216 16.30 -5.23 -5.13
N ASP A 217 15.65 -4.07 -5.29
CA ASP A 217 15.38 -3.17 -4.16
C ASP A 217 14.48 -3.84 -3.11
N VAL A 218 14.48 -3.27 -1.92
CA VAL A 218 13.69 -3.77 -0.78
C VAL A 218 12.45 -2.90 -0.60
N VAL A 219 11.30 -3.56 -0.53
CA VAL A 219 9.99 -2.97 -0.19
C VAL A 219 9.56 -3.50 1.17
N ILE A 220 9.08 -2.64 2.05
CA ILE A 220 8.56 -3.04 3.37
C ILE A 220 7.11 -2.57 3.52
N ASP A 221 6.26 -3.46 4.03
CA ASP A 221 4.88 -3.18 4.41
C ASP A 221 4.65 -3.51 5.90
N PRO A 222 4.62 -2.51 6.79
CA PRO A 222 4.39 -2.74 8.21
C PRO A 222 2.94 -3.12 8.59
N CYS A 223 2.00 -3.02 7.64
CA CYS A 223 0.58 -3.33 7.84
C CYS A 223 0.08 -4.21 6.68
N ALA A 224 0.70 -5.37 6.49
CA ALA A 224 0.61 -6.15 5.25
C ALA A 224 -0.77 -6.73 4.94
N GLY A 225 -1.63 -6.93 5.95
CA GLY A 225 -2.98 -7.42 5.77
C GLY A 225 -3.05 -8.69 4.93
N SER A 226 -3.54 -8.55 3.70
CA SER A 226 -3.63 -9.65 2.73
C SER A 226 -2.32 -10.03 2.05
N GLY A 227 -1.24 -9.27 2.26
CA GLY A 227 0.06 -9.50 1.63
C GLY A 227 0.17 -9.04 0.17
N THR A 228 -0.77 -8.24 -0.33
CA THR A 228 -0.79 -7.77 -1.73
C THR A 228 0.43 -6.94 -2.10
N THR A 229 0.95 -6.13 -1.16
CA THR A 229 2.20 -5.38 -1.36
C THR A 229 3.39 -6.31 -1.59
N LEU A 230 3.48 -7.38 -0.79
CA LEU A 230 4.56 -8.35 -0.90
C LEU A 230 4.44 -9.15 -2.21
N ARG A 231 3.21 -9.50 -2.60
CA ARG A 231 2.93 -10.14 -3.88
C ARG A 231 3.34 -9.26 -5.05
N ALA A 232 2.93 -8.01 -5.06
CA ALA A 232 3.30 -7.04 -6.09
C ALA A 232 4.83 -6.87 -6.19
N ALA A 233 5.52 -6.75 -5.06
CA ALA A 233 6.97 -6.65 -5.02
C ALA A 233 7.67 -7.90 -5.57
N TYR A 234 7.17 -9.10 -5.20
CA TYR A 234 7.70 -10.36 -5.70
C TYR A 234 7.60 -10.48 -7.23
N GLU A 235 6.42 -10.20 -7.79
CA GLU A 235 6.18 -10.27 -9.24
C GLU A 235 7.03 -9.29 -10.04
N LEU A 236 7.46 -8.22 -9.40
CA LEU A 236 8.35 -7.21 -9.97
C LEU A 236 9.84 -7.45 -9.66
N ASN A 237 10.23 -8.62 -9.15
CA ASN A 237 11.62 -8.93 -8.77
C ASN A 237 12.18 -8.01 -7.68
N ARG A 238 11.37 -7.57 -6.71
CA ARG A 238 11.80 -6.84 -5.52
C ARG A 238 11.80 -7.75 -4.30
N ASN A 239 12.77 -7.54 -3.39
CA ASN A 239 12.71 -8.16 -2.09
C ASN A 239 11.62 -7.50 -1.25
N SER A 240 10.88 -8.26 -0.44
CA SER A 240 9.81 -7.71 0.35
C SER A 240 9.71 -8.31 1.75
N PHE A 241 9.35 -7.46 2.71
CA PHE A 241 9.17 -7.83 4.11
C PHE A 241 7.92 -7.16 4.64
N GLY A 242 7.10 -7.89 5.39
CA GLY A 242 5.85 -7.37 5.91
C GLY A 242 5.53 -7.88 7.31
N PHE A 243 4.63 -7.15 7.98
CA PHE A 243 4.10 -7.50 9.29
C PHE A 243 2.59 -7.57 9.24
N GLU A 244 2.05 -8.60 9.88
CA GLU A 244 0.61 -8.79 10.08
C GLU A 244 0.36 -9.35 11.47
N ILE A 245 -0.39 -8.60 12.27
CA ILE A 245 -0.66 -8.96 13.67
C ILE A 245 -1.81 -9.97 13.79
N GLU A 246 -2.80 -9.88 12.91
CA GLU A 246 -3.95 -10.77 12.91
C GLU A 246 -3.57 -12.13 12.34
N LYS A 247 -3.53 -13.15 13.21
CA LYS A 247 -3.09 -14.50 12.86
C LYS A 247 -3.87 -15.13 11.71
N GLU A 248 -5.15 -14.81 11.58
CA GLU A 248 -5.98 -15.33 10.49
C GLU A 248 -5.58 -14.72 9.15
N PHE A 249 -5.39 -13.39 9.08
CA PHE A 249 -4.92 -12.73 7.86
C PHE A 249 -3.51 -13.19 7.50
N TYR A 250 -2.61 -13.27 8.48
CA TYR A 250 -1.28 -13.82 8.27
C TYR A 250 -1.31 -15.22 7.62
N LYS A 251 -2.10 -16.17 8.18
CA LYS A 251 -2.21 -17.53 7.62
C LYS A 251 -2.77 -17.53 6.21
N LYS A 252 -3.87 -16.80 5.97
CA LYS A 252 -4.47 -16.70 4.63
C LYS A 252 -3.51 -16.08 3.62
N SER A 253 -2.80 -15.03 4.01
CA SER A 253 -1.82 -14.37 3.16
C SER A 253 -0.67 -15.28 2.79
N LYS A 254 -0.11 -16.02 3.74
CA LYS A 254 0.96 -17.02 3.48
C LYS A 254 0.49 -18.12 2.55
N ASN A 255 -0.70 -18.65 2.78
CA ASN A 255 -1.17 -19.86 2.08
C ASN A 255 -1.79 -19.57 0.70
N MET A 256 -2.33 -18.36 0.49
CA MET A 256 -3.09 -18.02 -0.71
C MET A 256 -2.39 -16.94 -1.54
N MET A 257 -2.00 -15.81 -0.95
CA MET A 257 -1.41 -14.68 -1.67
C MET A 257 0.08 -14.87 -1.95
N LEU A 258 0.82 -15.43 -0.98
CA LEU A 258 2.27 -15.56 -1.02
C LEU A 258 2.73 -17.01 -1.23
N ASN A 259 1.86 -17.88 -1.73
CA ASN A 259 2.25 -19.25 -2.08
C ASN A 259 3.08 -19.25 -3.37
N ILE A 260 4.37 -18.96 -3.20
CA ILE A 260 5.35 -18.75 -4.29
C ILE A 260 5.52 -19.99 -5.17
N GLU A 261 5.33 -21.19 -4.65
CA GLU A 261 5.44 -22.42 -5.44
C GLU A 261 4.30 -22.54 -6.46
N ASN A 262 3.07 -22.19 -6.06
CA ASN A 262 1.94 -22.14 -6.98
C ASN A 262 2.09 -21.00 -8.01
N ILE A 263 2.54 -19.83 -7.56
CA ILE A 263 2.80 -18.68 -8.46
C ILE A 263 3.81 -19.04 -9.56
N ARG A 264 4.86 -19.78 -9.20
CA ARG A 264 5.87 -20.23 -10.18
C ARG A 264 5.33 -21.27 -11.17
N LYS A 265 4.45 -22.17 -10.71
CA LYS A 265 3.80 -23.15 -11.57
C LYS A 265 2.86 -22.49 -12.56
N GLU A 266 2.07 -21.51 -12.11
CA GLU A 266 1.19 -20.73 -12.98
C GLU A 266 1.97 -19.98 -14.06
N ASN A 267 3.06 -19.29 -13.71
CA ASN A 267 3.93 -18.61 -14.66
C ASN A 267 4.67 -19.55 -15.61
N GLN A 268 4.96 -20.81 -15.20
CA GLN A 268 5.58 -21.80 -16.09
C GLN A 268 4.58 -22.41 -17.07
N LEU A 269 3.33 -22.57 -16.67
CA LEU A 269 2.25 -23.06 -17.56
C LEU A 269 1.94 -22.03 -18.65
N ASP A 270 1.88 -20.74 -18.30
CA ASP A 270 1.66 -19.64 -19.25
C ASP A 270 2.77 -19.56 -20.32
N LEU A 271 4.01 -19.80 -19.95
CA LEU A 271 5.14 -19.84 -20.90
C LEU A 271 5.13 -21.11 -21.78
N SER A 272 4.56 -22.22 -21.32
CA SER A 272 4.46 -23.46 -22.11
C SER A 272 3.32 -23.45 -23.11
N GLU A 273 2.32 -22.59 -22.96
CA GLU A 273 1.23 -22.39 -23.92
C GLU A 273 1.65 -21.47 -25.09
N PHE A 274 2.78 -20.76 -24.99
CA PHE A 274 3.33 -19.89 -26.04
C PHE A 274 4.54 -20.48 -26.79
N LEU A 275 4.97 -21.69 -26.45
CA LEU A 275 6.04 -22.46 -27.16
C LEU A 275 5.44 -23.66 -27.90
#